data_7caee310c38e72b340fc86dc3235e734
#
_entry.id   7caee310c38e72b340fc86dc3235e734
#
_cell.length_a   1.000
_cell.length_b   1.000
_cell.length_c   1.000
_cell.angle_alpha   90.00
_cell.angle_beta   90.00
_cell.angle_gamma   90.00
#
_symmetry.space_group_name_H-M   'P 1'
#
loop_
_entity.id
_entity.type
_entity.pdbx_description
1 polymer ?
#
loop_
_entity_poly.entity_id
_entity_poly.type
_entity_poly.pdbx_seq_one_letter_code
_entity_poly.pdbx_strand_id
1 'polypeptide(L)'
;MPALVPTEYTGRVMWLGLNDDRAAGLANRSVEALDLQFSGPMGESRRGLTRASCSRVTSQYPKGSEIRNTRQLCLMSAEELADIASEMGVEALAPALLSVSILVSGIPDFTHIPPASRLVSAGASICIDMENRPCHLPAKGIEAALPGKGGLFKVAAKARRGVTGWVEREGALRLGDELRLHVPDQRAWLP
;
A
#
# COMPACT_ATOMS: atom_id res chain seq x y z
N MET A 1 10.93 0.84 28.10
CA MET A 1 10.67 1.86 27.04
C MET A 1 9.91 1.19 25.92
N PRO A 2 8.90 1.80 25.32
CA PRO A 2 8.17 1.19 24.22
C PRO A 2 9.06 1.11 22.98
N ALA A 3 8.93 0.03 22.20
CA ALA A 3 9.66 -0.14 20.94
C ALA A 3 9.06 0.71 19.79
N LEU A 4 7.79 1.11 19.94
CA LEU A 4 7.04 1.95 19.02
C LEU A 4 6.40 3.09 19.80
N VAL A 5 6.50 4.29 19.26
CA VAL A 5 5.92 5.51 19.86
C VAL A 5 4.71 5.92 19.02
N PRO A 6 3.53 6.11 19.65
CA PRO A 6 2.39 6.69 18.95
C PRO A 6 2.71 8.13 18.57
N THR A 7 2.41 8.48 17.32
CA THR A 7 2.51 9.87 16.86
C THR A 7 1.19 10.61 17.12
N GLU A 8 1.14 11.90 16.83
CA GLU A 8 -0.10 12.69 16.79
C GLU A 8 -0.96 12.39 15.55
N TYR A 9 -0.39 11.74 14.53
CA TYR A 9 -1.06 11.51 13.26
C TYR A 9 -2.00 10.31 13.33
N THR A 10 -3.24 10.56 12.94
CA THR A 10 -4.29 9.55 12.77
C THR A 10 -4.86 9.72 11.36
N GLY A 11 -4.71 8.69 10.55
CA GLY A 11 -5.29 8.65 9.22
C GLY A 11 -6.71 8.09 9.24
N ARG A 12 -7.49 8.42 8.21
CA ARG A 12 -8.83 7.89 7.98
C ARG A 12 -8.86 7.02 6.73
N VAL A 13 -9.49 5.87 6.80
CA VAL A 13 -9.68 4.98 5.65
C VAL A 13 -10.70 5.59 4.69
N MET A 14 -10.26 5.97 3.50
CA MET A 14 -11.06 6.63 2.47
C MET A 14 -11.57 5.67 1.40
N TRP A 15 -10.84 4.58 1.17
CA TRP A 15 -11.22 3.56 0.18
C TRP A 15 -10.54 2.24 0.52
N LEU A 16 -11.23 1.14 0.24
CA LEU A 16 -10.71 -0.22 0.38
C LEU A 16 -10.85 -0.98 -0.93
N GLY A 17 -9.85 -1.77 -1.27
CA GLY A 17 -9.81 -2.53 -2.50
C GLY A 17 -9.28 -3.94 -2.36
N LEU A 18 -9.85 -4.84 -3.14
CA LEU A 18 -9.52 -6.25 -3.20
C LEU A 18 -9.42 -6.71 -4.64
N ASN A 19 -8.43 -7.55 -4.94
CA ASN A 19 -8.30 -8.24 -6.22
C ASN A 19 -8.38 -9.75 -6.00
N ASP A 20 -9.49 -10.34 -6.35
CA ASP A 20 -9.77 -11.77 -6.23
C ASP A 20 -9.32 -12.58 -7.45
N ASP A 21 -9.07 -11.92 -8.59
CA ASP A 21 -8.54 -12.53 -9.81
C ASP A 21 -7.42 -11.71 -10.46
N ARG A 22 -6.20 -11.99 -10.04
CA ARG A 22 -5.00 -11.33 -10.57
C ARG A 22 -4.71 -11.69 -12.03
N ALA A 23 -5.21 -12.81 -12.51
CA ALA A 23 -5.03 -13.22 -13.91
C ALA A 23 -5.89 -12.36 -14.84
N ALA A 24 -7.06 -11.93 -14.40
CA ALA A 24 -7.92 -11.02 -15.13
C ALA A 24 -7.35 -9.59 -15.22
N GLY A 25 -6.57 -9.15 -14.23
CA GLY A 25 -5.97 -7.82 -14.28
C GLY A 25 -5.39 -7.32 -12.97
N LEU A 26 -4.91 -6.06 -13.02
CA LEU A 26 -4.29 -5.40 -11.86
C LEU A 26 -5.29 -4.65 -10.99
N ALA A 27 -6.44 -4.25 -11.57
CA ALA A 27 -7.38 -3.39 -10.88
C ALA A 27 -8.05 -4.10 -9.71
N ASN A 28 -8.13 -3.40 -8.59
CA ASN A 28 -8.89 -3.85 -7.44
C ASN A 28 -10.36 -3.43 -7.60
N ARG A 29 -11.28 -4.24 -7.12
CA ARG A 29 -12.67 -3.81 -6.91
C ARG A 29 -12.79 -3.12 -5.55
N SER A 30 -13.69 -2.15 -5.43
CA SER A 30 -14.00 -1.51 -4.16
C SER A 30 -14.75 -2.48 -3.24
N VAL A 31 -14.45 -2.38 -1.94
CA VAL A 31 -15.14 -3.11 -0.87
C VAL A 31 -15.37 -2.18 0.33
N GLU A 32 -16.37 -2.48 1.16
CA GLU A 32 -16.66 -1.68 2.35
C GLU A 32 -15.84 -2.09 3.58
N ALA A 33 -15.32 -3.32 3.55
CA ALA A 33 -14.47 -3.85 4.61
C ALA A 33 -13.44 -4.85 4.06
N LEU A 34 -12.31 -4.95 4.75
CA LEU A 34 -11.32 -6.01 4.58
C LEU A 34 -11.30 -6.86 5.85
N ASP A 35 -11.42 -8.17 5.71
CA ASP A 35 -11.07 -9.14 6.75
C ASP A 35 -9.57 -9.40 6.64
N LEU A 36 -8.80 -8.79 7.55
CA LEU A 36 -7.35 -8.86 7.58
C LEU A 36 -6.91 -10.05 8.41
N GLN A 37 -6.25 -11.01 7.77
CA GLN A 37 -5.65 -12.18 8.40
C GLN A 37 -4.13 -12.12 8.28
N PHE A 38 -3.38 -12.89 9.08
CA PHE A 38 -1.91 -12.95 8.99
C PHE A 38 -1.40 -13.31 7.60
N SER A 39 -2.22 -13.96 6.80
CA SER A 39 -1.92 -14.24 5.40
C SER A 39 -2.29 -13.10 4.43
N GLY A 40 -2.80 -11.97 4.90
CA GLY A 40 -3.32 -10.85 4.11
C GLY A 40 -4.85 -10.82 4.05
N PRO A 41 -5.44 -9.89 3.29
CA PRO A 41 -6.88 -9.76 3.19
C PRO A 41 -7.56 -11.03 2.69
N MET A 42 -8.64 -11.45 3.31
CA MET A 42 -9.42 -12.60 2.87
C MET A 42 -9.98 -12.34 1.48
N GLY A 43 -9.84 -13.32 0.60
CA GLY A 43 -10.26 -13.21 -0.81
C GLY A 43 -9.26 -12.52 -1.74
N GLU A 44 -8.16 -11.95 -1.23
CA GLU A 44 -7.12 -11.37 -2.09
C GLU A 44 -6.32 -12.49 -2.79
N SER A 45 -6.19 -12.40 -4.11
CA SER A 45 -5.47 -13.40 -4.92
C SER A 45 -3.97 -13.52 -4.62
N ARG A 46 -3.37 -12.50 -4.02
CA ARG A 46 -1.95 -12.46 -3.62
C ARG A 46 -1.72 -12.72 -2.14
N ARG A 47 -2.76 -13.16 -1.42
CA ARG A 47 -2.61 -13.50 -0.01
C ARG A 47 -1.66 -14.69 0.18
N GLY A 48 -1.04 -14.77 1.33
CA GLY A 48 -0.13 -15.86 1.71
C GLY A 48 0.83 -15.38 2.79
N LEU A 49 1.26 -16.29 3.68
CA LEU A 49 2.33 -16.03 4.65
C LEU A 49 3.68 -15.90 3.95
N THR A 50 3.83 -16.62 2.85
CA THR A 50 5.02 -16.59 1.99
C THR A 50 4.65 -16.22 0.57
N ARG A 51 5.64 -15.89 -0.24
CA ARG A 51 5.55 -15.63 -1.66
C ARG A 51 6.86 -15.96 -2.37
N ALA A 52 6.80 -16.17 -3.68
CA ALA A 52 8.00 -16.22 -4.49
C ALA A 52 8.71 -14.85 -4.52
N SER A 53 10.04 -14.84 -4.39
CA SER A 53 10.87 -13.65 -4.56
C SER A 53 10.77 -13.12 -5.99
N CYS A 54 10.81 -11.79 -6.13
CA CYS A 54 10.69 -11.11 -7.42
C CYS A 54 11.92 -10.23 -7.69
N SER A 55 11.94 -9.54 -8.82
CA SER A 55 13.04 -8.67 -9.24
C SER A 55 13.44 -7.58 -8.23
N ARG A 56 12.58 -7.26 -7.25
CA ARG A 56 12.87 -6.23 -6.23
C ARG A 56 13.85 -6.70 -5.14
N VAL A 57 14.04 -8.00 -4.99
CA VAL A 57 14.86 -8.60 -3.93
C VAL A 57 15.95 -9.55 -4.47
N THR A 58 16.31 -9.41 -5.75
CA THR A 58 17.32 -10.25 -6.40
C THR A 58 18.74 -10.02 -5.87
N SER A 59 18.98 -8.89 -5.17
CA SER A 59 20.22 -8.67 -4.43
C SER A 59 20.34 -9.51 -3.15
N GLN A 60 19.22 -10.08 -2.69
CA GLN A 60 19.15 -10.86 -1.45
C GLN A 60 18.92 -12.35 -1.75
N TYR A 61 18.05 -12.66 -2.74
CA TYR A 61 17.59 -14.02 -3.03
C TYR A 61 17.53 -14.27 -4.55
N PRO A 62 17.86 -15.48 -5.02
CA PRO A 62 17.52 -15.88 -6.38
C PRO A 62 16.02 -15.68 -6.65
N LYS A 63 15.68 -15.29 -7.89
CA LYS A 63 14.27 -15.13 -8.29
C LYS A 63 13.51 -16.43 -8.13
N GLY A 64 12.34 -16.38 -7.51
CA GLY A 64 11.49 -17.54 -7.26
C GLY A 64 11.73 -18.22 -5.90
N SER A 65 12.74 -17.81 -5.11
CA SER A 65 12.94 -18.31 -3.75
C SER A 65 11.69 -18.02 -2.90
N GLU A 66 11.27 -18.98 -2.09
CA GLU A 66 10.20 -18.75 -1.14
C GLU A 66 10.68 -17.82 -0.02
N ILE A 67 9.99 -16.71 0.20
CA ILE A 67 10.29 -15.72 1.25
C ILE A 67 9.01 -15.28 1.96
N ARG A 68 9.16 -14.65 3.13
CA ARG A 68 8.05 -14.02 3.85
C ARG A 68 7.32 -13.03 2.94
N ASN A 69 5.99 -13.05 2.94
CA ASN A 69 5.18 -12.06 2.24
C ASN A 69 4.97 -10.82 3.10
N THR A 70 5.89 -9.87 3.00
CA THR A 70 5.80 -8.55 3.66
C THR A 70 5.04 -7.53 2.81
N ARG A 71 4.52 -7.93 1.64
CA ARG A 71 3.86 -7.08 0.65
C ARG A 71 2.42 -7.53 0.37
N GLN A 72 1.72 -7.90 1.42
CA GLN A 72 0.32 -8.35 1.35
C GLN A 72 -0.62 -7.22 0.94
N LEU A 73 -0.29 -5.99 1.37
CA LEU A 73 -1.09 -4.79 1.20
C LEU A 73 -0.31 -3.71 0.46
N CYS A 74 -1.02 -2.92 -0.34
CA CYS A 74 -0.56 -1.67 -0.93
C CYS A 74 -1.38 -0.52 -0.31
N LEU A 75 -0.73 0.38 0.40
CA LEU A 75 -1.35 1.51 1.05
C LEU A 75 -0.90 2.81 0.37
N MET A 76 -1.81 3.75 0.18
CA MET A 76 -1.52 5.08 -0.38
C MET A 76 -2.22 6.18 0.40
N SER A 77 -1.64 7.40 0.34
CA SER A 77 -2.30 8.62 0.76
C SER A 77 -3.26 9.12 -0.31
N ALA A 78 -4.42 9.62 0.12
CA ALA A 78 -5.38 10.28 -0.77
C ALA A 78 -4.81 11.58 -1.32
N GLU A 79 -4.05 12.31 -0.51
CA GLU A 79 -3.38 13.56 -0.85
C GLU A 79 -2.29 13.31 -1.91
N GLU A 80 -1.40 12.34 -1.68
CA GLU A 80 -0.37 11.97 -2.66
C GLU A 80 -0.98 11.43 -3.97
N LEU A 81 -2.12 10.73 -3.90
CA LEU A 81 -2.84 10.28 -5.09
C LEU A 81 -3.41 11.47 -5.89
N ALA A 82 -3.92 12.49 -5.20
CA ALA A 82 -4.37 13.72 -5.84
C ALA A 82 -3.21 14.50 -6.50
N ASP A 83 -2.05 14.56 -5.85
CA ASP A 83 -0.84 15.16 -6.42
C ASP A 83 -0.40 14.42 -7.69
N ILE A 84 -0.44 13.08 -7.70
CA ILE A 84 -0.14 12.27 -8.89
C ILE A 84 -1.12 12.59 -10.02
N ALA A 85 -2.41 12.67 -9.72
CA ALA A 85 -3.44 13.01 -10.71
C ALA A 85 -3.19 14.41 -11.31
N SER A 86 -2.90 15.39 -10.45
CA SER A 86 -2.56 16.75 -10.86
C SER A 86 -1.34 16.80 -11.77
N GLU A 87 -0.25 16.10 -11.42
CA GLU A 87 0.97 16.03 -12.23
C GLU A 87 0.74 15.30 -13.58
N MET A 88 -0.18 14.35 -13.63
CA MET A 88 -0.61 13.70 -14.87
C MET A 88 -1.56 14.57 -15.71
N GLY A 89 -2.03 15.71 -15.18
CA GLY A 89 -3.02 16.57 -15.83
C GLY A 89 -4.37 15.89 -16.01
N VAL A 90 -4.85 15.17 -14.96
CA VAL A 90 -6.17 14.58 -14.88
C VAL A 90 -6.89 15.04 -13.62
N GLU A 91 -8.21 15.09 -13.65
CA GLU A 91 -9.03 15.52 -12.52
C GLU A 91 -8.91 14.54 -11.34
N ALA A 92 -8.90 13.24 -11.62
CA ALA A 92 -8.78 12.20 -10.59
C ALA A 92 -8.12 10.94 -11.17
N LEU A 93 -7.44 10.19 -10.30
CA LEU A 93 -6.88 8.88 -10.62
C LEU A 93 -7.49 7.85 -9.65
N ALA A 94 -8.23 6.89 -10.19
CA ALA A 94 -8.89 5.88 -9.38
C ALA A 94 -7.85 4.96 -8.67
N PRO A 95 -7.91 4.80 -7.34
CA PRO A 95 -7.00 3.92 -6.60
C PRO A 95 -7.08 2.46 -7.05
N ALA A 96 -8.23 2.05 -7.57
CA ALA A 96 -8.45 0.73 -8.17
C ALA A 96 -7.41 0.39 -9.24
N LEU A 97 -7.11 1.31 -10.17
CA LEU A 97 -6.17 1.11 -11.28
C LEU A 97 -4.74 0.85 -10.80
N LEU A 98 -4.44 1.25 -9.57
CA LEU A 98 -3.11 1.15 -8.97
C LEU A 98 -2.96 -0.08 -8.06
N SER A 99 -3.92 -0.99 -8.01
CA SER A 99 -3.94 -2.10 -7.04
C SER A 99 -3.76 -1.63 -5.59
N VAL A 100 -4.33 -0.49 -5.23
CA VAL A 100 -4.36 -0.02 -3.85
C VAL A 100 -5.24 -0.96 -3.04
N SER A 101 -4.81 -1.35 -1.85
CA SER A 101 -5.64 -2.12 -0.91
C SER A 101 -6.35 -1.19 0.06
N ILE A 102 -5.64 -0.14 0.50
CA ILE A 102 -6.14 0.83 1.49
C ILE A 102 -5.71 2.23 1.06
N LEU A 103 -6.66 3.15 0.88
CA LEU A 103 -6.40 4.57 0.70
C LEU A 103 -6.67 5.28 2.03
N VAL A 104 -5.70 6.03 2.50
CA VAL A 104 -5.74 6.73 3.81
C VAL A 104 -5.58 8.22 3.58
N SER A 105 -6.30 9.06 4.30
CA SER A 105 -6.07 10.51 4.37
C SER A 105 -5.56 10.94 5.74
N GLY A 106 -4.95 12.13 5.84
CA GLY A 106 -4.62 12.79 7.10
C GLY A 106 -3.26 12.43 7.71
N ILE A 107 -2.44 11.62 7.05
CA ILE A 107 -1.05 11.37 7.46
C ILE A 107 -0.12 12.01 6.43
N PRO A 108 0.63 13.06 6.79
CA PRO A 108 1.53 13.73 5.87
C PRO A 108 2.72 12.84 5.49
N ASP A 109 3.28 13.09 4.29
CA ASP A 109 4.48 12.39 3.78
C ASP A 109 4.38 10.85 3.89
N PHE A 110 3.21 10.32 3.55
CA PHE A 110 2.81 8.94 3.79
C PHE A 110 3.75 7.93 3.13
N THR A 111 4.25 8.22 1.94
CA THR A 111 5.19 7.35 1.22
C THR A 111 6.51 7.15 1.97
N HIS A 112 6.92 8.11 2.80
CA HIS A 112 8.19 8.08 3.54
C HIS A 112 8.05 7.67 5.01
N ILE A 113 6.89 7.15 5.41
CA ILE A 113 6.75 6.55 6.76
C ILE A 113 7.85 5.51 6.96
N PRO A 114 8.59 5.57 8.09
CA PRO A 114 9.68 4.65 8.35
C PRO A 114 9.26 3.18 8.26
N PRO A 115 10.06 2.30 7.65
CA PRO A 115 9.85 0.85 7.72
C PRO A 115 9.66 0.38 9.17
N ALA A 116 8.87 -0.67 9.35
CA ALA A 116 8.48 -1.18 10.66
C ALA A 116 7.59 -0.24 11.50
N SER A 117 7.07 0.85 10.95
CA SER A 117 5.96 1.60 11.56
C SER A 117 4.68 0.77 11.57
N ARG A 118 3.73 1.14 12.42
CA ARG A 118 2.40 0.50 12.50
C ARG A 118 1.30 1.49 12.23
N LEU A 119 0.33 1.04 11.47
CA LEU A 119 -0.99 1.67 11.38
C LEU A 119 -1.94 0.83 12.22
N VAL A 120 -2.43 1.40 13.32
CA VAL A 120 -3.21 0.69 14.33
C VAL A 120 -4.64 1.22 14.34
N SER A 121 -5.61 0.34 14.06
CA SER A 121 -7.03 0.60 14.25
C SER A 121 -7.55 -0.12 15.49
N ALA A 122 -8.81 0.13 15.86
CA ALA A 122 -9.49 -0.62 16.92
C ALA A 122 -9.53 -2.13 16.62
N GLY A 123 -9.74 -2.51 15.35
CA GLY A 123 -9.93 -3.89 14.90
C GLY A 123 -8.65 -4.63 14.52
N ALA A 124 -7.71 -3.96 13.86
CA ALA A 124 -6.56 -4.60 13.24
C ALA A 124 -5.29 -3.76 13.34
N SER A 125 -4.13 -4.33 13.01
CA SER A 125 -2.92 -3.53 12.81
C SER A 125 -2.10 -4.02 11.61
N ILE A 126 -1.46 -3.06 10.95
CA ILE A 126 -0.66 -3.26 9.74
C ILE A 126 0.76 -2.77 10.02
N CYS A 127 1.73 -3.63 9.77
CA CYS A 127 3.13 -3.26 9.78
C CYS A 127 3.56 -2.75 8.40
N ILE A 128 4.20 -1.60 8.34
CA ILE A 128 4.75 -1.02 7.11
C ILE A 128 6.07 -1.72 6.76
N ASP A 129 6.17 -2.18 5.52
CA ASP A 129 7.38 -2.81 4.98
C ASP A 129 8.35 -1.75 4.47
N MET A 130 7.99 -1.06 3.37
CA MET A 130 8.81 -0.01 2.79
C MET A 130 8.03 0.77 1.71
N GLU A 131 8.67 1.80 1.17
CA GLU A 131 8.20 2.54 0.01
C GLU A 131 7.79 1.60 -1.14
N ASN A 132 6.62 1.82 -1.69
CA ASN A 132 6.15 1.12 -2.87
C ASN A 132 6.55 1.88 -4.14
N ARG A 133 7.75 1.65 -4.64
CA ARG A 133 8.26 2.35 -5.81
C ARG A 133 7.38 2.15 -7.05
N PRO A 134 7.10 3.21 -7.82
CA PRO A 134 6.27 3.12 -9.01
C PRO A 134 6.91 2.24 -10.10
N CYS A 135 6.06 1.50 -10.81
CA CYS A 135 6.47 0.65 -11.94
C CYS A 135 5.53 0.89 -13.14
N HIS A 136 5.84 0.24 -14.26
CA HIS A 136 5.05 0.38 -15.51
C HIS A 136 3.76 -0.46 -15.52
N LEU A 137 3.57 -1.36 -14.58
CA LEU A 137 2.43 -2.30 -14.62
C LEU A 137 1.06 -1.63 -14.64
N PRO A 138 0.79 -0.53 -13.89
CA PRO A 138 -0.50 0.16 -13.97
C PRO A 138 -0.76 0.89 -15.29
N ALA A 139 0.29 1.17 -16.08
CA ALA A 139 0.18 2.02 -17.27
C ALA A 139 -0.89 1.54 -18.26
N LYS A 140 -1.00 0.23 -18.50
CA LYS A 140 -2.01 -0.32 -19.41
C LYS A 140 -3.45 -0.07 -18.93
N GLY A 141 -3.71 -0.25 -17.63
CA GLY A 141 -5.04 0.01 -17.06
C GLY A 141 -5.38 1.50 -17.05
N ILE A 142 -4.38 2.34 -16.73
CA ILE A 142 -4.52 3.81 -16.77
C ILE A 142 -4.79 4.27 -18.21
N GLU A 143 -4.04 3.78 -19.21
CA GLU A 143 -4.22 4.13 -20.62
C GLU A 143 -5.61 3.79 -21.13
N ALA A 144 -6.16 2.64 -20.72
CA ALA A 144 -7.51 2.22 -21.10
C ALA A 144 -8.60 3.11 -20.47
N ALA A 145 -8.38 3.58 -19.23
CA ALA A 145 -9.33 4.45 -18.52
C ALA A 145 -9.15 5.95 -18.86
N LEU A 146 -7.91 6.36 -19.13
CA LEU A 146 -7.49 7.75 -19.36
C LEU A 146 -6.54 7.78 -20.55
N PRO A 147 -7.04 7.85 -21.78
CA PRO A 147 -6.23 7.80 -23.00
C PRO A 147 -5.11 8.86 -23.03
N GLY A 148 -3.90 8.45 -23.40
CA GLY A 148 -2.70 9.30 -23.44
C GLY A 148 -2.02 9.52 -22.07
N LYS A 149 -2.53 8.92 -20.99
CA LYS A 149 -2.01 9.18 -19.63
C LYS A 149 -1.22 8.02 -19.01
N GLY A 150 -1.32 6.81 -19.55
CA GLY A 150 -0.65 5.64 -18.97
C GLY A 150 0.86 5.77 -18.81
N GLY A 151 1.53 6.36 -19.81
CA GLY A 151 2.98 6.59 -19.79
C GLY A 151 3.46 7.61 -18.75
N LEU A 152 2.61 8.51 -18.29
CA LEU A 152 2.96 9.59 -17.36
C LEU A 152 3.04 9.09 -15.91
N PHE A 153 2.29 8.04 -15.57
CA PHE A 153 2.11 7.56 -14.19
C PHE A 153 3.43 7.30 -13.45
N LYS A 154 4.37 6.60 -14.09
CA LYS A 154 5.62 6.19 -13.40
C LYS A 154 6.46 7.40 -12.94
N VAL A 155 6.47 8.47 -13.70
CA VAL A 155 7.18 9.70 -13.37
C VAL A 155 6.42 10.47 -12.31
N ALA A 156 5.14 10.72 -12.52
CA ALA A 156 4.27 11.44 -11.59
C ALA A 156 4.20 10.79 -10.19
N ALA A 157 4.23 9.46 -10.13
CA ALA A 157 4.14 8.70 -8.87
C ALA A 157 5.49 8.53 -8.15
N LYS A 158 6.60 9.11 -8.64
CA LYS A 158 7.90 9.01 -7.98
C LYS A 158 7.84 9.66 -6.59
N ALA A 159 8.27 8.91 -5.55
CA ALA A 159 8.22 9.30 -4.15
C ALA A 159 6.81 9.63 -3.60
N ARG A 160 5.73 9.13 -4.27
CA ARG A 160 4.32 9.36 -3.86
C ARG A 160 3.46 8.10 -4.05
N ARG A 161 4.08 6.93 -4.24
CA ARG A 161 3.36 5.68 -4.55
C ARG A 161 2.88 4.95 -3.31
N GLY A 162 3.02 5.55 -2.14
CA GLY A 162 2.67 4.96 -0.86
C GLY A 162 3.65 3.87 -0.41
N VAL A 163 3.15 2.98 0.42
CA VAL A 163 3.95 1.94 1.06
C VAL A 163 3.35 0.55 0.83
N THR A 164 4.14 -0.48 1.09
CA THR A 164 3.65 -1.85 1.23
C THR A 164 3.66 -2.25 2.69
N GLY A 165 2.84 -3.23 3.05
CA GLY A 165 2.76 -3.72 4.42
C GLY A 165 2.16 -5.10 4.52
N TRP A 166 2.15 -5.63 5.75
CA TRP A 166 1.53 -6.91 6.09
C TRP A 166 0.72 -6.79 7.37
N VAL A 167 -0.20 -7.72 7.54
CA VAL A 167 -1.07 -7.78 8.72
C VAL A 167 -0.25 -8.26 9.92
N GLU A 168 -0.20 -7.44 10.98
CA GLU A 168 0.44 -7.77 12.25
C GLU A 168 -0.58 -8.23 13.30
N ARG A 169 -1.78 -7.67 13.31
CA ARG A 169 -2.92 -8.11 14.13
C ARG A 169 -4.14 -8.28 13.25
N GLU A 170 -4.73 -9.47 13.30
CA GLU A 170 -5.92 -9.82 12.53
C GLU A 170 -7.16 -9.04 12.99
N GLY A 171 -8.10 -8.86 12.07
CA GLY A 171 -9.41 -8.29 12.31
C GLY A 171 -9.96 -7.50 11.14
N ALA A 172 -11.13 -6.90 11.33
CA ALA A 172 -11.79 -6.14 10.29
C ALA A 172 -11.28 -4.69 10.22
N LEU A 173 -11.10 -4.20 8.99
CA LEU A 173 -10.87 -2.80 8.68
C LEU A 173 -12.00 -2.32 7.74
N ARG A 174 -12.65 -1.21 8.07
CA ARG A 174 -13.82 -0.67 7.38
C ARG A 174 -13.56 0.71 6.81
N LEU A 175 -14.36 1.12 5.84
CA LEU A 175 -14.41 2.51 5.41
C LEU A 175 -14.69 3.43 6.60
N GLY A 176 -13.93 4.53 6.69
CA GLY A 176 -14.06 5.51 7.76
C GLY A 176 -13.33 5.17 9.06
N ASP A 177 -12.76 3.96 9.19
CA ASP A 177 -11.95 3.60 10.36
C ASP A 177 -10.72 4.52 10.48
N GLU A 178 -10.33 4.75 11.72
CA GLU A 178 -9.11 5.49 12.05
C GLU A 178 -7.91 4.56 12.15
N LEU A 179 -6.78 5.04 11.65
CA LEU A 179 -5.48 4.36 11.67
C LEU A 179 -4.45 5.26 12.34
N ARG A 180 -4.15 5.02 13.61
CA ARG A 180 -3.11 5.76 14.31
C ARG A 180 -1.73 5.28 13.89
N LEU A 181 -0.87 6.23 13.53
CA LEU A 181 0.51 5.94 13.18
C LEU A 181 1.38 5.80 14.44
N HIS A 182 2.10 4.68 14.53
CA HIS A 182 3.14 4.43 15.50
C HIS A 182 4.47 4.26 14.76
N VAL A 183 5.51 4.94 15.19
CA VAL A 183 6.84 4.85 14.57
C VAL A 183 7.84 4.15 15.48
N PRO A 184 8.87 3.46 14.93
CA PRO A 184 9.93 2.88 15.72
C PRO A 184 10.66 3.92 16.59
N ASP A 185 10.82 3.65 17.87
CA ASP A 185 11.68 4.43 18.78
C ASP A 185 13.13 4.00 18.59
N GLN A 186 13.66 4.29 17.42
CA GLN A 186 15.00 3.89 17.03
C GLN A 186 15.66 4.98 16.18
N ARG A 187 16.90 5.34 16.54
CA ARG A 187 17.72 6.23 15.73
C ARG A 187 17.92 5.64 14.31
N ALA A 188 17.85 6.50 13.29
CA ALA A 188 18.27 6.11 11.96
C ALA A 188 19.71 5.59 11.95
N TRP A 189 19.96 4.55 11.16
CA TRP A 189 21.32 4.04 10.95
C TRP A 189 22.10 5.05 10.11
N LEU A 190 23.15 5.61 10.73
CA LEU A 190 24.10 6.52 10.08
C LEU A 190 25.48 5.87 10.27
N PRO A 191 26.09 5.28 9.22
CA PRO A 191 27.43 4.68 9.29
C PRO A 191 28.52 5.71 9.53
#